data_c495a568ad78fd66ba6842052228fecc
#
_entry.id   c495a568ad78fd66ba6842052228fecc
#
_cell.length_a   1.000
_cell.length_b   1.000
_cell.length_c   1.000
_cell.angle_alpha   90.00
_cell.angle_beta   90.00
_cell.angle_gamma   90.00
#
_symmetry.space_group_name_H-M   'P 1'
#
loop_
_entity.id
_entity.type
_entity.pdbx_description
1 polymer ?
#
loop_
_entity_poly.entity_id
_entity_poly.type
_entity_poly.pdbx_seq_one_letter_code
_entity_poly.pdbx_strand_id
1 'polypeptide(L)'
;IQDANMDMILDIFSPANYQEFQRVLQKNGLLIKVIPSSQHLQEIRGIVAEQLTNTNYSNHKIIEHFEEAFTITNSYDVAATFSLRENEKAALLHMTPLLFNIDIDKIDWSPLTGITIAAKILVGQQK
;
A
#
# COMPACT_ATOMS: atom_id res chain seq x y z
N ILE A 1 -8.47 23.93 0.45
CA ILE A 1 -9.81 23.33 0.63
C ILE A 1 -10.40 23.84 1.95
N GLN A 2 -11.65 24.23 1.90
CA GLN A 2 -12.36 24.75 3.07
C GLN A 2 -12.66 23.64 4.09
N ASP A 3 -12.85 24.05 5.35
CA ASP A 3 -13.23 23.14 6.42
C ASP A 3 -14.60 22.48 6.10
N ALA A 4 -14.74 21.22 6.46
CA ALA A 4 -15.97 20.46 6.38
C ALA A 4 -16.63 20.54 4.99
N ASN A 5 -15.85 20.50 3.92
CA ASN A 5 -16.32 20.69 2.55
C ASN A 5 -16.31 19.43 1.70
N MET A 6 -15.64 18.37 2.15
CA MET A 6 -15.50 17.12 1.38
C MET A 6 -16.36 16.02 1.98
N ASP A 7 -17.00 15.25 1.09
CA ASP A 7 -17.81 14.10 1.47
C ASP A 7 -16.96 12.84 1.63
N MET A 8 -15.87 12.75 0.88
CA MET A 8 -15.03 11.56 0.84
C MET A 8 -13.59 11.93 0.47
N ILE A 9 -12.64 11.24 1.06
CA ILE A 9 -11.23 11.31 0.70
C ILE A 9 -10.77 9.92 0.31
N LEU A 10 -10.06 9.84 -0.82
CA LEU A 10 -9.36 8.62 -1.24
C LEU A 10 -7.87 8.81 -1.00
N ASP A 11 -7.28 7.91 -0.23
CA ASP A 11 -5.84 7.89 0.07
C ASP A 11 -5.29 6.54 -0.36
N ILE A 12 -4.70 6.49 -1.56
CA ILE A 12 -4.26 5.24 -2.19
C ILE A 12 -2.74 5.18 -2.20
N PHE A 13 -2.18 4.24 -1.44
CA PHE A 13 -0.74 3.99 -1.33
C PHE A 13 0.07 5.26 -1.03
N SER A 14 -0.47 6.15 -0.20
CA SER A 14 0.20 7.40 0.14
C SER A 14 0.13 7.67 1.64
N PRO A 15 1.06 8.51 2.17
CA PRO A 15 1.02 8.91 3.56
C PRO A 15 -0.27 9.65 3.90
N ALA A 16 -0.71 9.55 5.14
CA ALA A 16 -1.90 10.21 5.61
C ALA A 16 -1.55 11.42 6.49
N ASN A 17 -2.28 12.50 6.32
CA ASN A 17 -2.32 13.60 7.27
C ASN A 17 -3.72 13.63 7.86
N TYR A 18 -3.93 12.86 8.93
CA TYR A 18 -5.25 12.67 9.53
C TYR A 18 -5.85 13.97 10.06
N GLN A 19 -5.02 14.85 10.57
CA GLN A 19 -5.49 16.15 11.06
C GLN A 19 -6.12 16.96 9.94
N GLU A 20 -5.47 16.99 8.77
CA GLU A 20 -5.98 17.69 7.60
C GLU A 20 -7.20 16.98 7.02
N PHE A 21 -7.21 15.65 7.01
CA PHE A 21 -8.36 14.88 6.55
C PHE A 21 -9.59 15.17 7.41
N GLN A 22 -9.41 15.23 8.72
CA GLN A 22 -10.49 15.55 9.65
C GLN A 22 -11.01 16.97 9.44
N ARG A 23 -10.12 17.90 9.12
CA ARG A 23 -10.49 19.29 8.89
C ARG A 23 -11.38 19.46 7.64
N VAL A 24 -11.01 18.81 6.53
CA VAL A 24 -11.70 19.02 5.24
C VAL A 24 -12.94 18.14 5.08
N LEU A 25 -13.05 17.02 5.80
CA LEU A 25 -14.22 16.17 5.73
C LEU A 25 -15.40 16.80 6.49
N GLN A 26 -16.56 16.75 5.88
CA GLN A 26 -17.79 17.10 6.58
C GLN A 26 -18.14 16.04 7.62
N LYS A 27 -19.05 16.38 8.53
CA LYS A 27 -19.61 15.43 9.48
C LYS A 27 -20.19 14.22 8.73
N ASN A 28 -19.86 13.02 9.13
CA ASN A 28 -20.20 11.76 8.47
C ASN A 28 -19.45 11.53 7.14
N GLY A 29 -18.45 12.34 6.82
CA GLY A 29 -17.59 12.10 5.67
C GLY A 29 -16.75 10.83 5.82
N LEU A 30 -16.38 10.23 4.70
CA LEU A 30 -15.65 8.96 4.67
C LEU A 30 -14.20 9.16 4.24
N LEU A 31 -13.29 8.45 4.90
CA LEU A 31 -11.93 8.26 4.44
C LEU A 31 -11.78 6.82 3.94
N ILE A 32 -11.41 6.66 2.69
CA ILE A 32 -11.10 5.37 2.12
C ILE A 32 -9.60 5.31 1.91
N LYS A 33 -8.93 4.49 2.72
CA LYS A 33 -7.49 4.32 2.68
C LYS A 33 -7.16 2.95 2.10
N VAL A 34 -6.32 2.94 1.06
CA VAL A 34 -5.85 1.71 0.42
C VAL A 34 -4.37 1.55 0.75
N ILE A 35 -4.03 0.45 1.39
CA ILE A 35 -2.65 0.13 1.78
C ILE A 35 -2.24 -1.21 1.16
N PRO A 36 -0.94 -1.39 0.86
CA PRO A 36 -0.49 -2.70 0.39
C PRO A 36 -0.67 -3.75 1.49
N SER A 37 -1.15 -4.92 1.13
CA SER A 37 -1.30 -6.04 2.08
C SER A 37 0.00 -6.85 2.15
N SER A 38 0.02 -7.86 3.03
CA SER A 38 1.18 -8.73 3.19
C SER A 38 1.55 -9.51 1.93
N GLN A 39 0.60 -9.69 1.02
CA GLN A 39 0.81 -10.42 -0.24
C GLN A 39 1.24 -9.52 -1.39
N HIS A 40 1.19 -8.19 -1.20
CA HIS A 40 1.55 -7.25 -2.25
C HIS A 40 3.02 -7.41 -2.64
N LEU A 41 3.27 -7.62 -3.95
CA LEU A 41 4.60 -7.85 -4.50
C LEU A 41 5.36 -8.97 -3.77
N GLN A 42 4.65 -10.00 -3.30
CA GLN A 42 5.24 -11.08 -2.52
C GLN A 42 6.35 -11.81 -3.27
N GLU A 43 6.26 -11.90 -4.60
CA GLU A 43 7.27 -12.54 -5.44
C GLU A 43 8.59 -11.78 -5.39
N ILE A 44 8.53 -10.46 -5.48
CA ILE A 44 9.71 -9.58 -5.38
C ILE A 44 10.29 -9.64 -3.97
N ARG A 45 9.45 -9.55 -2.96
CA ARG A 45 9.88 -9.60 -1.56
C ARG A 45 10.51 -10.95 -1.21
N GLY A 46 9.98 -12.04 -1.77
CA GLY A 46 10.54 -13.37 -1.58
C GLY A 46 11.93 -13.51 -2.17
N ILE A 47 12.15 -13.00 -3.36
CA ILE A 47 13.49 -13.03 -4.01
C ILE A 47 14.47 -12.17 -3.22
N VAL A 48 14.06 -10.98 -2.78
CA VAL A 48 14.90 -10.08 -1.98
C VAL A 48 15.21 -10.71 -0.61
N ALA A 49 14.23 -11.38 0.01
CA ALA A 49 14.41 -12.03 1.31
C ALA A 49 15.46 -13.14 1.30
N GLU A 50 15.55 -13.88 0.19
CA GLU A 50 16.57 -14.92 0.04
C GLU A 50 17.99 -14.34 0.00
N GLN A 51 18.12 -13.08 -0.41
CA GLN A 51 19.40 -12.42 -0.63
C GLN A 51 19.71 -11.31 0.38
N LEU A 52 18.71 -10.88 1.15
CA LEU A 52 18.82 -9.81 2.16
C LEU A 52 18.12 -10.24 3.45
N THR A 53 18.58 -9.70 4.58
CA THR A 53 18.22 -10.21 5.91
C THR A 53 17.09 -9.47 6.62
N ASN A 54 16.42 -8.50 6.03
CA ASN A 54 15.40 -7.73 6.76
C ASN A 54 14.20 -7.40 5.88
N THR A 55 13.23 -8.29 5.87
CA THR A 55 12.09 -8.19 4.96
C THR A 55 10.71 -8.30 5.64
N ASN A 56 10.66 -8.15 6.95
CA ASN A 56 9.38 -8.21 7.67
C ASN A 56 8.52 -6.99 7.33
N TYR A 57 7.34 -7.25 6.80
CA TYR A 57 6.35 -6.23 6.48
C TYR A 57 5.10 -6.43 7.33
N SER A 58 4.65 -5.34 7.97
CA SER A 58 3.43 -5.36 8.77
C SER A 58 2.65 -4.06 8.59
N ASN A 59 1.35 -4.19 8.41
CA ASN A 59 0.41 -3.06 8.33
C ASN A 59 -0.11 -2.63 9.71
N HIS A 60 0.34 -3.28 10.78
CA HIS A 60 -0.25 -3.11 12.10
C HIS A 60 -0.24 -1.65 12.57
N LYS A 61 0.90 -0.98 12.44
CA LYS A 61 1.03 0.43 12.83
C LYS A 61 0.17 1.36 12.00
N ILE A 62 0.07 1.09 10.71
CA ILE A 62 -0.74 1.89 9.79
C ILE A 62 -2.21 1.81 10.18
N ILE A 63 -2.70 0.61 10.47
CA ILE A 63 -4.07 0.37 10.88
C ILE A 63 -4.35 1.01 12.24
N GLU A 64 -3.43 0.90 13.20
CA GLU A 64 -3.55 1.56 14.50
C GLU A 64 -3.69 3.06 14.37
N HIS A 65 -2.84 3.71 13.56
CA HIS A 65 -2.92 5.14 13.32
C HIS A 65 -4.25 5.55 12.69
N PHE A 66 -4.75 4.74 11.76
CA PHE A 66 -6.05 4.98 11.16
C PHE A 66 -7.16 4.94 12.22
N GLU A 67 -7.14 3.92 13.08
CA GLU A 67 -8.15 3.73 14.12
C GLU A 67 -8.13 4.81 15.20
N GLU A 68 -7.01 5.48 15.41
CA GLU A 68 -6.93 6.61 16.35
C GLU A 68 -7.79 7.80 15.89
N ALA A 69 -7.90 8.01 14.59
CA ALA A 69 -8.57 9.18 14.02
C ALA A 69 -9.94 8.85 13.43
N PHE A 70 -10.15 7.62 12.97
CA PHE A 70 -11.36 7.20 12.27
C PHE A 70 -11.87 5.87 12.82
N THR A 71 -13.19 5.68 12.75
CA THR A 71 -13.81 4.40 13.08
C THR A 71 -13.88 3.57 11.80
N ILE A 72 -13.28 2.38 11.80
CA ILE A 72 -13.37 1.48 10.64
C ILE A 72 -14.78 0.91 10.57
N THR A 73 -15.48 1.22 9.50
CA THR A 73 -16.82 0.69 9.26
C THR A 73 -16.80 -0.54 8.37
N ASN A 74 -15.86 -0.60 7.44
CA ASN A 74 -15.69 -1.73 6.53
C ASN A 74 -14.21 -1.92 6.23
N SER A 75 -13.83 -3.17 5.92
CA SER A 75 -12.48 -3.52 5.50
C SER A 75 -12.56 -4.61 4.44
N TYR A 76 -11.79 -4.46 3.37
CA TYR A 76 -11.76 -5.40 2.26
C TYR A 76 -10.34 -5.77 1.91
N ASP A 77 -10.13 -7.02 1.52
CA ASP A 77 -8.86 -7.47 0.97
C ASP A 77 -9.06 -7.82 -0.50
N VAL A 78 -8.19 -7.28 -1.36
CA VAL A 78 -8.23 -7.56 -2.79
C VAL A 78 -6.84 -7.98 -3.25
N ALA A 79 -6.79 -8.90 -4.21
CA ALA A 79 -5.53 -9.38 -4.77
C ALA A 79 -5.75 -9.85 -6.21
N ALA A 80 -4.74 -9.62 -7.06
CA ALA A 80 -4.70 -10.11 -8.42
C ALA A 80 -3.26 -10.43 -8.80
N THR A 81 -3.06 -11.49 -9.56
CA THR A 81 -1.75 -11.93 -10.02
C THR A 81 -1.64 -11.72 -11.53
N PHE A 82 -0.52 -11.18 -11.96
CA PHE A 82 -0.24 -10.86 -13.37
C PHE A 82 1.06 -11.51 -13.80
N SER A 83 1.06 -12.06 -15.03
CA SER A 83 2.31 -12.52 -15.65
C SER A 83 3.14 -11.33 -16.12
N LEU A 84 4.46 -11.46 -16.07
CA LEU A 84 5.40 -10.41 -16.47
C LEU A 84 6.17 -10.83 -17.72
N ARG A 85 6.22 -9.92 -18.69
CA ARG A 85 7.16 -10.00 -19.81
C ARG A 85 8.51 -9.41 -19.39
N GLU A 86 9.59 -9.74 -20.11
CA GLU A 86 10.93 -9.24 -19.76
C GLU A 86 11.03 -7.71 -19.73
N ASN A 87 10.41 -7.02 -20.69
CA ASN A 87 10.41 -5.56 -20.72
C ASN A 87 9.58 -4.95 -19.58
N GLU A 88 8.49 -5.60 -19.20
CA GLU A 88 7.66 -5.17 -18.07
C GLU A 88 8.39 -5.37 -16.75
N LYS A 89 9.12 -6.47 -16.63
CA LYS A 89 9.91 -6.82 -15.45
C LYS A 89 10.97 -5.76 -15.17
N ALA A 90 11.72 -5.34 -16.19
CA ALA A 90 12.73 -4.30 -16.03
C ALA A 90 12.10 -2.97 -15.58
N ALA A 91 11.01 -2.56 -16.21
CA ALA A 91 10.30 -1.33 -15.86
C ALA A 91 9.77 -1.38 -14.42
N LEU A 92 9.17 -2.50 -14.01
CA LEU A 92 8.64 -2.69 -12.67
C LEU A 92 9.75 -2.59 -11.61
N LEU A 93 10.88 -3.24 -11.82
CA LEU A 93 11.99 -3.22 -10.86
C LEU A 93 12.55 -1.81 -10.64
N HIS A 94 12.61 -1.01 -11.70
CA HIS A 94 13.10 0.36 -11.60
C HIS A 94 12.13 1.32 -10.92
N MET A 95 10.83 1.05 -10.96
CA MET A 95 9.82 1.96 -10.40
C MET A 95 9.30 1.54 -9.02
N THR A 96 9.75 0.42 -8.49
CA THR A 96 9.25 -0.11 -7.21
C THR A 96 10.02 0.51 -6.04
N PRO A 97 9.35 1.31 -5.16
CA PRO A 97 10.04 1.96 -4.03
C PRO A 97 10.72 0.98 -3.07
N LEU A 98 10.19 -0.22 -2.94
CA LEU A 98 10.78 -1.28 -2.12
C LEU A 98 12.25 -1.54 -2.48
N LEU A 99 12.63 -1.30 -3.75
CA LEU A 99 13.95 -1.62 -4.30
C LEU A 99 14.87 -0.41 -4.43
N PHE A 100 14.44 0.80 -4.04
CA PHE A 100 15.21 2.02 -4.26
C PHE A 100 16.57 2.03 -3.57
N ASN A 101 16.73 1.32 -2.46
CA ASN A 101 17.99 1.23 -1.72
C ASN A 101 18.73 -0.08 -2.00
N ILE A 102 18.36 -0.79 -3.04
CA ILE A 102 18.90 -2.11 -3.38
C ILE A 102 19.53 -2.04 -4.77
N ASP A 103 20.71 -2.66 -4.91
CA ASP A 103 21.32 -2.81 -6.23
C ASP A 103 20.65 -3.98 -6.95
N ILE A 104 19.66 -3.67 -7.78
CA ILE A 104 18.87 -4.69 -8.50
C ILE A 104 19.70 -5.48 -9.50
N ASP A 105 20.83 -4.93 -9.97
CA ASP A 105 21.70 -5.61 -10.93
C ASP A 105 22.47 -6.76 -10.29
N LYS A 106 22.59 -6.78 -8.97
CA LYS A 106 23.27 -7.85 -8.23
C LYS A 106 22.34 -8.99 -7.83
N ILE A 107 21.05 -8.87 -8.11
CA ILE A 107 20.06 -9.88 -7.75
C ILE A 107 19.68 -10.66 -9.01
N ASP A 108 19.58 -11.98 -8.86
CA ASP A 108 19.06 -12.84 -9.92
C ASP A 108 17.53 -12.79 -9.91
N TRP A 109 16.97 -12.18 -10.95
CA TRP A 109 15.53 -12.04 -11.12
C TRP A 109 14.92 -13.13 -12.00
N SER A 110 15.68 -14.15 -12.39
CA SER A 110 15.17 -15.23 -13.24
C SER A 110 13.89 -15.89 -12.69
N PRO A 111 13.74 -16.08 -11.36
CA PRO A 111 12.51 -16.66 -10.82
C PRO A 111 11.28 -15.76 -10.92
N LEU A 112 11.47 -14.48 -11.21
CA LEU A 112 10.36 -13.53 -11.28
C LEU A 112 9.64 -13.67 -12.62
N THR A 113 8.49 -14.33 -12.63
CA THR A 113 7.66 -14.55 -13.83
C THR A 113 6.29 -13.88 -13.73
N GLY A 114 5.93 -13.39 -12.56
CA GLY A 114 4.66 -12.72 -12.32
C GLY A 114 4.71 -11.94 -11.03
N ILE A 115 3.70 -11.12 -10.80
CA ILE A 115 3.55 -10.35 -9.57
C ILE A 115 2.14 -10.42 -9.05
N THR A 116 2.01 -10.31 -7.73
CA THR A 116 0.74 -10.15 -7.05
C THR A 116 0.58 -8.69 -6.64
N ILE A 117 -0.51 -8.07 -7.05
CA ILE A 117 -0.93 -6.77 -6.55
C ILE A 117 -1.99 -7.04 -5.50
N ALA A 118 -1.72 -6.70 -4.26
CA ALA A 118 -2.62 -6.99 -3.16
C ALA A 118 -2.76 -5.77 -2.26
N ALA A 119 -3.99 -5.47 -1.87
CA ALA A 119 -4.29 -4.29 -1.08
C ALA A 119 -5.35 -4.58 -0.04
N LYS A 120 -5.26 -3.84 1.07
CA LYS A 120 -6.31 -3.77 2.07
C LYS A 120 -6.97 -2.41 1.94
N ILE A 121 -8.29 -2.41 1.82
CA ILE A 121 -9.09 -1.20 1.71
C ILE A 121 -9.78 -0.98 3.06
N LEU A 122 -9.48 0.16 3.70
CA LEU A 122 -10.09 0.55 4.96
C LEU A 122 -11.08 1.68 4.70
N VAL A 123 -12.33 1.48 5.10
CA VAL A 123 -13.35 2.51 5.04
C VAL A 123 -13.58 3.02 6.45
N GLY A 124 -13.32 4.30 6.66
CA GLY A 124 -13.44 4.91 7.98
C GLY A 124 -14.35 6.12 7.97
N GLN A 125 -15.01 6.33 9.11
CA GLN A 125 -15.83 7.49 9.36
C GLN A 125 -15.21 8.28 10.49
N GLN A 126 -15.30 9.61 10.45
CA GLN A 126 -14.79 10.45 11.54
C GLN A 126 -15.39 10.06 12.89
N LYS A 127 -14.52 10.03 13.87
CA LYS A 127 -14.97 9.84 15.25
C LYS A 127 -15.75 11.03 15.79
#